data_bb32631e5058a1e021b93d8e1e8d5c87
#
_entry.id   bb32631e5058a1e021b93d8e1e8d5c87
#
_cell.length_a   1.000
_cell.length_b   1.000
_cell.length_c   1.000
_cell.angle_alpha   90.00
_cell.angle_beta   90.00
_cell.angle_gamma   90.00
#
_symmetry.space_group_name_H-M   'P 1'
#
loop_
_entity.id
_entity.type
_entity.pdbx_description
1 polymer ?
#
loop_
_entity_poly.entity_id
_entity_poly.type
_entity_poly.pdbx_seq_one_letter_code
_entity_poly.pdbx_strand_id
1 'polypeptide(L)'
;FAVIGCLGALVISLPMSSVAETQIIADKGAPTSQQPTILNSANGTTQVNIQTPSAGGVSRNTYTQFDVGQEGAILNNSRNNTQTQLGGWVQGNPWLAKGEAKVILNEVNSNNPSQLKGYIEVAGKQAQVVIANPSGLICDGCGVI
;
A
#
# COMPACT_ATOMS: atom_id res chain seq x y z
N PHE A 1 29.22 33.46 23.32
CA PHE A 1 29.03 32.88 22.94
C PHE A 1 28.26 32.27 22.84
N ALA A 2 28.00 32.22 22.93
CA ALA A 2 27.34 31.45 22.92
C ALA A 2 26.62 31.17 22.07
N VAL A 3 26.45 31.45 21.67
CA VAL A 3 25.75 31.16 20.83
C VAL A 3 25.97 30.39 20.00
N ILE A 4 26.53 30.23 19.90
CA ILE A 4 26.71 29.48 19.21
C ILE A 4 26.09 28.54 19.09
N GLY A 5 25.99 28.27 19.73
CA GLY A 5 25.33 27.25 19.70
C GLY A 5 24.23 27.33 19.08
N CYS A 6 23.89 28.09 19.25
CA CYS A 6 22.75 28.10 18.72
C CYS A 6 22.88 27.90 17.44
N LEU A 7 23.77 28.02 17.05
CA LEU A 7 23.84 27.77 15.85
C LEU A 7 23.62 26.62 15.50
N GLY A 8 23.83 26.07 16.01
CA GLY A 8 23.64 24.91 15.54
C GLY A 8 22.39 24.72 15.39
N ALA A 9 21.94 25.25 15.93
CA ALA A 9 20.75 24.95 15.88
C ALA A 9 20.24 25.10 14.71
N LEU A 10 20.46 25.72 14.26
CA LEU A 10 19.85 25.81 13.22
C LEU A 10 20.02 24.99 12.34
N VAL A 11 20.52 24.58 12.27
CA VAL A 11 20.69 23.86 11.40
C VAL A 11 20.05 22.99 11.25
N ILE A 12 19.83 22.62 11.69
CA ILE A 12 19.21 21.74 11.62
C ILE A 12 18.20 21.70 11.04
N SER A 13 17.75 22.19 11.01
CA SER A 13 16.65 22.10 10.47
C SER A 13 16.73 22.06 9.15
N LEU A 14 17.15 21.24 8.68
CA LEU A 14 17.24 21.16 7.50
C LEU A 14 16.14 20.68 6.94
N PRO A 15 15.64 21.15 6.07
CA PRO A 15 14.52 20.68 5.50
C PRO A 15 14.88 19.54 4.77
N MET A 16 14.36 18.60 5.08
CA MET A 16 14.54 17.50 4.43
C MET A 16 13.69 17.47 3.34
N SER A 17 14.10 17.17 2.26
CA SER A 17 13.23 16.97 1.21
C SER A 17 12.36 15.87 1.58
N SER A 18 11.18 16.07 1.61
CA SER A 18 10.31 15.06 2.00
C SER A 18 10.13 14.13 0.85
N VAL A 19 10.40 12.92 1.09
CA VAL A 19 10.06 11.86 0.18
C VAL A 19 8.68 11.43 0.57
N ALA A 20 7.79 11.31 -0.39
CA ALA A 20 6.44 10.87 -0.11
C ALA A 20 6.49 9.45 0.41
N GLU A 21 5.82 9.22 1.51
CA GLU A 21 5.75 7.90 2.11
C GLU A 21 4.50 7.20 1.65
N THR A 22 4.53 5.89 1.68
CA THR A 22 3.35 5.07 1.44
C THR A 22 2.34 5.31 2.57
N GLN A 23 1.12 5.68 2.19
CA GLN A 23 0.01 5.84 3.12
C GLN A 23 -1.19 5.15 2.55
N ILE A 24 -1.52 4.01 3.12
CA ILE A 24 -2.66 3.21 2.70
C ILE A 24 -3.54 3.01 3.92
N ILE A 25 -4.77 3.49 3.85
CA ILE A 25 -5.71 3.46 4.97
C ILE A 25 -7.00 2.83 4.50
N ALA A 26 -7.37 1.72 5.13
CA ALA A 26 -8.62 1.05 4.81
C ALA A 26 -9.81 1.92 5.20
N ASP A 27 -10.89 1.85 4.41
CA ASP A 27 -12.11 2.58 4.72
C ASP A 27 -12.93 1.81 5.74
N LYS A 28 -12.89 2.27 6.98
CA LYS A 28 -13.62 1.61 8.06
C LYS A 28 -15.12 1.83 8.00
N GLY A 29 -15.58 2.72 7.14
CA GLY A 29 -17.01 2.91 6.87
C GLY A 29 -17.55 1.99 5.80
N ALA A 30 -16.68 1.26 5.08
CA ALA A 30 -17.11 0.32 4.08
C ALA A 30 -17.61 -0.98 4.73
N PRO A 31 -18.35 -1.82 4.00
CA PRO A 31 -18.69 -3.14 4.49
C PRO A 31 -17.42 -3.93 4.86
N THR A 32 -17.51 -4.75 5.90
CA THR A 32 -16.33 -5.48 6.38
C THR A 32 -15.72 -6.37 5.30
N SER A 33 -16.53 -6.88 4.38
CA SER A 33 -16.03 -7.70 3.26
C SER A 33 -15.21 -6.91 2.25
N GLN A 34 -15.12 -5.59 2.39
CA GLN A 34 -14.35 -4.71 1.53
C GLN A 34 -13.24 -3.98 2.27
N GLN A 35 -13.01 -4.34 3.53
CA GLN A 35 -11.97 -3.70 4.34
C GLN A 35 -10.72 -4.58 4.34
N PRO A 36 -9.68 -4.20 3.62
CA PRO A 36 -8.42 -4.95 3.67
C PRO A 36 -7.73 -4.75 5.01
N THR A 37 -6.80 -5.62 5.34
CA THR A 37 -5.98 -5.49 6.53
C THR A 37 -4.65 -4.87 6.14
N ILE A 38 -4.31 -3.75 6.76
CA ILE A 38 -3.06 -3.05 6.48
C ILE A 38 -2.04 -3.43 7.53
N LEU A 39 -0.90 -3.93 7.07
CA LEU A 39 0.18 -4.41 7.93
C LEU A 39 1.50 -3.84 7.45
N ASN A 40 2.56 -4.09 8.19
CA ASN A 40 3.91 -3.83 7.74
C ASN A 40 4.67 -5.15 7.68
N SER A 41 5.46 -5.33 6.64
CA SER A 41 6.37 -6.45 6.56
C SER A 41 7.53 -6.25 7.53
N ALA A 42 8.40 -7.26 7.64
CA ALA A 42 9.50 -7.20 8.60
C ALA A 42 10.44 -6.01 8.37
N ASN A 43 10.59 -5.57 7.13
CA ASN A 43 11.44 -4.43 6.82
C ASN A 43 10.68 -3.09 6.81
N GLY A 44 9.42 -3.08 7.25
CA GLY A 44 8.62 -1.86 7.33
C GLY A 44 7.85 -1.50 6.09
N THR A 45 7.92 -2.29 5.02
CA THR A 45 7.14 -2.01 3.81
C THR A 45 5.67 -2.29 4.07
N THR A 46 4.81 -1.39 3.62
CA THR A 46 3.36 -1.54 3.77
C THR A 46 2.87 -2.77 3.01
N GLN A 47 2.11 -3.60 3.70
CA GLN A 47 1.53 -4.81 3.15
C GLN A 47 0.03 -4.76 3.33
N VAL A 48 -0.69 -5.08 2.26
CA VAL A 48 -2.15 -5.13 2.28
C VAL A 48 -2.57 -6.58 2.13
N ASN A 49 -3.20 -7.12 3.16
CA ASN A 49 -3.90 -8.39 3.02
C ASN A 49 -5.23 -8.10 2.39
N ILE A 50 -5.33 -8.40 1.11
CA ILE A 50 -6.54 -8.14 0.33
C ILE A 50 -7.68 -9.02 0.79
N GLN A 51 -8.89 -8.56 0.57
CA GLN A 51 -10.10 -9.26 0.99
C GLN A 51 -10.37 -10.51 0.16
N THR A 52 -11.17 -11.39 0.71
CA THR A 52 -11.60 -12.62 0.06
C THR A 52 -12.17 -12.29 -1.31
N PRO A 53 -11.68 -12.95 -2.39
CA PRO A 53 -12.23 -12.71 -3.71
C PRO A 53 -13.64 -13.27 -3.84
N SER A 54 -14.41 -12.65 -4.73
CA SER A 54 -15.72 -13.18 -5.12
C SER A 54 -15.56 -14.48 -5.90
N ALA A 55 -16.68 -15.11 -6.22
CA ALA A 55 -16.67 -16.31 -7.05
C ALA A 55 -16.01 -16.08 -8.41
N GLY A 56 -16.10 -14.85 -8.93
CA GLY A 56 -15.43 -14.48 -10.17
C GLY A 56 -13.97 -14.14 -10.02
N GLY A 57 -13.44 -14.19 -8.82
CA GLY A 57 -12.01 -13.94 -8.58
C GLY A 57 -11.65 -12.48 -8.35
N VAL A 58 -12.61 -11.63 -8.02
CA VAL A 58 -12.34 -10.21 -7.78
C VAL A 58 -12.28 -9.94 -6.30
N SER A 59 -11.13 -9.47 -5.82
CA SER A 59 -10.95 -9.01 -4.45
C SER A 59 -11.23 -7.52 -4.41
N ARG A 60 -12.27 -7.11 -3.70
CA ARG A 60 -12.65 -5.71 -3.62
C ARG A 60 -12.18 -5.11 -2.32
N ASN A 61 -11.40 -4.05 -2.41
CA ASN A 61 -10.77 -3.40 -1.28
C ASN A 61 -11.04 -1.89 -1.34
N THR A 62 -11.57 -1.34 -0.27
CA THR A 62 -11.96 0.06 -0.21
C THR A 62 -11.09 0.80 0.78
N TYR A 63 -10.62 1.98 0.39
CA TYR A 63 -9.69 2.79 1.16
C TYR A 63 -10.19 4.21 1.28
N THR A 64 -9.74 4.93 2.30
CA THR A 64 -9.88 6.38 2.37
C THR A 64 -8.64 7.09 1.86
N GLN A 65 -7.51 6.39 1.80
CA GLN A 65 -6.28 6.92 1.25
C GLN A 65 -5.47 5.78 0.64
N PHE A 66 -4.90 6.03 -0.54
CA PHE A 66 -4.06 5.04 -1.20
C PHE A 66 -2.93 5.79 -1.90
N ASP A 67 -1.82 5.97 -1.18
CA ASP A 67 -0.61 6.58 -1.70
C ASP A 67 0.53 5.60 -1.59
N VAL A 68 1.33 5.51 -2.64
CA VAL A 68 2.49 4.63 -2.67
C VAL A 68 3.73 5.49 -2.82
N GLY A 69 4.61 5.43 -1.84
CA GLY A 69 5.90 6.12 -1.89
C GLY A 69 6.93 5.31 -2.64
N GLN A 70 8.17 5.80 -2.65
CA GLN A 70 9.25 5.16 -3.39
C GLN A 70 9.57 3.77 -2.83
N GLU A 71 9.31 3.53 -1.57
CA GLU A 71 9.52 2.21 -0.97
C GLU A 71 8.51 1.18 -1.46
N GLY A 72 7.43 1.63 -2.09
CA GLY A 72 6.44 0.73 -2.66
C GLY A 72 5.44 0.21 -1.66
N ALA A 73 4.62 -0.72 -2.11
CA ALA A 73 3.62 -1.39 -1.30
C ALA A 73 3.39 -2.79 -1.85
N ILE A 74 2.92 -3.68 -0.99
CA ILE A 74 2.67 -5.07 -1.34
C ILE A 74 1.18 -5.35 -1.21
N LEU A 75 0.58 -5.90 -2.27
CA LEU A 75 -0.76 -6.47 -2.22
C LEU A 75 -0.59 -7.97 -2.09
N ASN A 76 -1.01 -8.51 -0.95
CA ASN A 76 -0.73 -9.91 -0.63
C ASN A 76 -1.79 -10.83 -1.22
N ASN A 77 -1.45 -11.45 -2.33
CA ASN A 77 -2.28 -12.44 -3.02
C ASN A 77 -1.70 -13.84 -2.88
N SER A 78 -1.17 -14.15 -1.72
CA SER A 78 -0.58 -15.46 -1.44
C SER A 78 -1.30 -16.15 -0.30
N ARG A 79 -1.67 -17.40 -0.51
CA ARG A 79 -2.28 -18.22 0.54
C ARG A 79 -1.24 -18.73 1.52
N ASN A 80 0.00 -18.80 1.09
CA ASN A 80 1.11 -19.33 1.88
C ASN A 80 2.14 -18.24 2.12
N ASN A 81 3.05 -18.49 3.04
CA ASN A 81 4.19 -17.61 3.23
C ASN A 81 4.99 -17.56 1.93
N THR A 82 5.37 -16.37 1.52
CA THR A 82 6.08 -16.19 0.26
C THR A 82 7.09 -15.08 0.38
N GLN A 83 8.07 -15.10 -0.51
CA GLN A 83 9.07 -14.06 -0.55
C GLN A 83 8.66 -12.99 -1.54
N THR A 84 8.87 -11.73 -1.16
CA THR A 84 8.59 -10.58 -1.99
C THR A 84 9.89 -9.83 -2.27
N GLN A 85 9.89 -9.01 -3.32
CA GLN A 85 11.03 -8.16 -3.62
C GLN A 85 11.10 -6.96 -2.70
N LEU A 86 9.95 -6.39 -2.37
CA LEU A 86 9.90 -5.13 -1.62
C LEU A 86 9.96 -5.33 -0.11
N GLY A 87 9.44 -6.44 0.39
CA GLY A 87 9.30 -6.62 1.83
C GLY A 87 9.90 -7.91 2.38
N GLY A 88 10.59 -8.70 1.55
CA GLY A 88 11.11 -9.98 1.99
C GLY A 88 10.00 -11.00 2.20
N TRP A 89 10.15 -11.86 3.20
CA TRP A 89 9.15 -12.87 3.49
C TRP A 89 7.91 -12.24 4.11
N VAL A 90 6.75 -12.60 3.58
CA VAL A 90 5.47 -12.20 4.12
C VAL A 90 4.63 -13.43 4.41
N GLN A 91 3.79 -13.34 5.44
CA GLN A 91 2.93 -14.45 5.82
C GLN A 91 1.77 -14.56 4.84
N GLY A 92 1.23 -15.76 4.70
CA GLY A 92 0.07 -15.99 3.88
C GLY A 92 -1.11 -15.14 4.33
N ASN A 93 -1.94 -14.75 3.37
CA ASN A 93 -3.11 -13.93 3.61
C ASN A 93 -4.28 -14.79 4.07
N PRO A 94 -4.76 -14.63 5.31
CA PRO A 94 -5.84 -15.47 5.81
C PRO A 94 -7.18 -15.26 5.10
N TRP A 95 -7.36 -14.14 4.39
CA TRP A 95 -8.59 -13.90 3.65
C TRP A 95 -8.70 -14.76 2.38
N LEU A 96 -7.64 -15.45 1.99
CA LEU A 96 -7.58 -16.20 0.75
C LEU A 96 -7.81 -17.71 0.94
N ALA A 97 -8.50 -18.10 2.01
CA ALA A 97 -8.71 -19.52 2.30
C ALA A 97 -9.36 -20.29 1.15
N LYS A 98 -10.18 -19.60 0.35
CA LYS A 98 -10.89 -20.25 -0.76
C LYS A 98 -10.20 -20.03 -2.10
N GLY A 99 -9.08 -19.36 -2.14
CA GLY A 99 -8.34 -19.14 -3.38
C GLY A 99 -7.82 -17.71 -3.50
N GLU A 100 -6.87 -17.56 -4.39
CA GLU A 100 -6.28 -16.27 -4.69
C GLU A 100 -7.18 -15.47 -5.62
N ALA A 101 -6.94 -14.15 -5.66
CA ALA A 101 -7.67 -13.27 -6.56
C ALA A 101 -7.09 -13.34 -7.97
N LYS A 102 -7.95 -13.14 -8.96
CA LYS A 102 -7.55 -12.89 -10.35
C LYS A 102 -7.46 -11.41 -10.63
N VAL A 103 -8.28 -10.62 -9.96
CA VAL A 103 -8.30 -9.17 -10.04
C VAL A 103 -8.31 -8.61 -8.63
N ILE A 104 -7.44 -7.65 -8.37
CA ILE A 104 -7.42 -6.94 -7.11
C ILE A 104 -7.92 -5.54 -7.39
N LEU A 105 -9.12 -5.24 -6.95
CA LEU A 105 -9.76 -3.94 -7.15
C LEU A 105 -9.53 -3.10 -5.90
N ASN A 106 -8.92 -1.94 -6.09
CA ASN A 106 -8.62 -1.00 -5.03
C ASN A 106 -9.38 0.30 -5.29
N GLU A 107 -10.39 0.56 -4.48
CA GLU A 107 -11.23 1.73 -4.64
C GLU A 107 -10.98 2.72 -3.52
N VAL A 108 -10.80 3.98 -3.86
CA VAL A 108 -10.65 5.05 -2.87
C VAL A 108 -11.96 5.79 -2.75
N ASN A 109 -12.50 5.82 -1.53
CA ASN A 109 -13.78 6.46 -1.24
C ASN A 109 -13.53 7.68 -0.35
N SER A 110 -12.98 8.73 -0.94
CA SER A 110 -12.70 9.98 -0.25
C SER A 110 -12.35 11.04 -1.27
N ASN A 111 -12.04 12.24 -0.81
CA ASN A 111 -11.60 13.33 -1.68
C ASN A 111 -10.09 13.41 -1.81
N ASN A 112 -9.37 12.38 -1.39
CA ASN A 112 -7.91 12.37 -1.43
C ASN A 112 -7.41 11.75 -2.72
N PRO A 113 -6.75 12.52 -3.61
CA PRO A 113 -6.11 11.94 -4.78
C PRO A 113 -5.02 10.96 -4.36
N SER A 114 -4.73 10.00 -5.21
CA SER A 114 -3.68 9.02 -4.96
C SER A 114 -2.40 9.42 -5.64
N GLN A 115 -1.31 9.44 -4.89
CA GLN A 115 0.04 9.68 -5.39
C GLN A 115 0.74 8.35 -5.51
N LEU A 116 1.06 7.92 -6.72
CA LEU A 116 1.70 6.65 -6.96
C LEU A 116 3.13 6.90 -7.43
N LYS A 117 4.09 6.81 -6.51
CA LYS A 117 5.48 7.16 -6.77
C LYS A 117 6.42 5.97 -6.63
N GLY A 118 5.90 4.79 -6.49
CA GLY A 118 6.69 3.57 -6.36
C GLY A 118 5.93 2.39 -6.91
N TYR A 119 6.54 1.22 -6.80
CA TYR A 119 5.95 0.00 -7.32
C TYR A 119 4.96 -0.61 -6.35
N ILE A 120 3.95 -1.24 -6.92
CA ILE A 120 3.02 -2.09 -6.20
C ILE A 120 3.38 -3.53 -6.58
N GLU A 121 3.72 -4.31 -5.59
CA GLU A 121 4.06 -5.72 -5.82
C GLU A 121 2.87 -6.60 -5.45
N VAL A 122 2.51 -7.52 -6.35
CA VAL A 122 1.53 -8.55 -6.05
C VAL A 122 2.29 -9.76 -5.52
N ALA A 123 2.13 -10.05 -4.24
CA ALA A 123 2.78 -11.20 -3.64
C ALA A 123 2.01 -12.46 -4.00
N GLY A 124 2.72 -13.56 -4.24
CA GLY A 124 2.10 -14.83 -4.53
C GLY A 124 1.63 -14.93 -5.96
N LYS A 125 0.35 -15.25 -6.15
CA LYS A 125 -0.17 -15.48 -7.48
C LYS A 125 -0.40 -14.15 -8.20
N GLN A 126 -0.04 -14.11 -9.47
CA GLN A 126 -0.25 -12.93 -10.29
C GLN A 126 -1.72 -12.56 -10.39
N ALA A 127 -2.01 -11.29 -10.38
CA ALA A 127 -3.37 -10.78 -10.52
C ALA A 127 -3.32 -9.43 -11.21
N GLN A 128 -4.41 -9.08 -11.88
CA GLN A 128 -4.57 -7.74 -12.43
C GLN A 128 -4.86 -6.77 -11.29
N VAL A 129 -4.16 -5.65 -11.26
CA VAL A 129 -4.37 -4.62 -10.25
C VAL A 129 -5.14 -3.47 -10.88
N VAL A 130 -6.24 -3.10 -10.26
CA VAL A 130 -7.05 -1.96 -10.68
C VAL A 130 -7.11 -0.98 -9.52
N ILE A 131 -6.82 0.27 -9.78
CA ILE A 131 -6.94 1.34 -8.79
C ILE A 131 -7.93 2.35 -9.32
N ALA A 132 -8.98 2.58 -8.55
CA ALA A 132 -10.04 3.51 -8.93
C ALA A 132 -10.13 4.60 -7.87
N ASN A 133 -9.82 5.83 -8.27
CA ASN A 133 -9.93 6.99 -7.39
C ASN A 133 -10.58 8.14 -8.14
N PRO A 134 -11.85 8.46 -7.85
CA PRO A 134 -12.54 9.54 -8.53
C PRO A 134 -11.88 10.91 -8.33
N SER A 135 -11.09 11.07 -7.28
CA SER A 135 -10.40 12.33 -7.02
C SER A 135 -9.08 12.46 -7.77
N GLY A 136 -8.67 11.41 -8.47
CA GLY A 136 -7.50 11.47 -9.33
C GLY A 136 -6.39 10.50 -8.91
N LEU A 137 -5.61 10.12 -9.91
CA LEU A 137 -4.41 9.29 -9.73
C LEU A 137 -3.26 10.01 -10.40
N ILE A 138 -2.15 10.12 -9.69
CA ILE A 138 -0.93 10.69 -10.25
C ILE A 138 0.13 9.61 -10.22
N CYS A 139 0.59 9.20 -11.39
CA CYS A 139 1.64 8.20 -11.49
C CYS A 139 2.95 8.90 -11.81
N ASP A 140 3.90 8.80 -10.89
CA ASP A 140 5.22 9.39 -11.06
C ASP A 140 6.23 8.34 -10.59
N GLY A 141 6.65 7.48 -11.50
CA GLY A 141 7.52 6.36 -11.16
C GLY A 141 6.77 5.14 -10.67
N CYS A 142 5.50 5.04 -10.96
CA CYS A 142 4.71 3.90 -10.50
C CYS A 142 4.79 2.74 -11.48
N GLY A 143 4.45 1.57 -10.99
CA GLY A 143 4.39 0.36 -11.78
C GLY A 143 3.88 -0.79 -10.93
N VAL A 144 3.66 -1.94 -11.55
CA VAL A 144 3.23 -3.15 -10.88
C VAL A 144 4.23 -4.25 -11.18
N ILE A 145 4.66 -4.94 -10.15
CA ILE A 145 5.59 -6.06 -10.30
C ILE A 145 5.04 -7.32 -9.64
#